data_a527ba301a48ada29eceb9ee287d6fe6
#
_entry.id   a527ba301a48ada29eceb9ee287d6fe6
#
_cell.length_a   1.000
_cell.length_b   1.000
_cell.length_c   1.000
_cell.angle_alpha   90.00
_cell.angle_beta   90.00
_cell.angle_gamma   90.00
#
_symmetry.space_group_name_H-M   'P 1'
#
loop_
_entity.id
_entity.type
_entity.pdbx_description
1 polymer ?
#
loop_
_entity_poly.entity_id
_entity_poly.type
_entity_poly.pdbx_seq_one_letter_code
_entity_poly.pdbx_strand_id
1 'polypeptide(L)'
;MDLRSRYSTLFHAKRFHSSRSHYRRFQFKHFEPKRSESLQEIHRILSLLLRLSKLVALSFGLVFLSACQPANQDTSSIKTATTAPRELSQEVYVWQRQWRNANQSALVESQNAFNGVRILALQAHPKPNGADIWFEVQVNHAWLQADPRPKVAVIRLDGQLTRLNNREVIQKILALVQDWQAKGTNLAGIEIDHDSASSKLAAYNAFLRELKSQLPHTLKLSITSLPAWLSSPEFPPLFDNIDELVLQIHSVSDPRLGLFDATQGWQWVEQLSRLAKVPFLIALPSYGSAVYSTASGYRVESEVPMRMPLADTASSQHLAHQELMADPQVLQSFVKKLHTFADPRLKGMIWFRLPLEGDKRVWPLSTLIAVAQQQPLAPHIELEILSQANTYSAQHEAPGSHLFQLVLVNKGNLAGKLPSQLSLAAQACSGYDAQNGYQAKLTQGTLVWQLPQATSTERATAPASSQFAPNLFSAVELSPNGRRVIGWARCESLHLQGIYAP
;
A
#
# COMPACT_ATOMS: atom_id res chain seq x y z
N MET A 1 -6.99 -62.93 -21.38
CA MET A 1 -6.00 -62.54 -22.39
C MET A 1 -5.53 -61.16 -22.07
N ASP A 2 -4.33 -61.17 -21.68
CA ASP A 2 -3.53 -60.20 -20.95
C ASP A 2 -3.05 -59.05 -21.86
N LEU A 3 -3.26 -57.81 -21.46
CA LEU A 3 -2.64 -56.63 -22.02
C LEU A 3 -2.23 -55.68 -20.90
N ARG A 4 -1.41 -56.20 -19.95
CA ARG A 4 -0.50 -55.41 -19.11
C ARG A 4 0.91 -55.67 -19.59
N SER A 5 1.51 -54.74 -20.22
CA SER A 5 2.99 -54.53 -20.30
C SER A 5 3.31 -53.57 -21.45
N ARG A 6 3.70 -52.37 -21.08
CA ARG A 6 4.69 -51.48 -21.69
C ARG A 6 4.32 -50.03 -21.49
N TYR A 7 4.76 -49.46 -20.40
CA TYR A 7 5.23 -48.06 -20.31
C TYR A 7 5.86 -47.87 -18.92
N SER A 8 7.08 -48.43 -18.81
CA SER A 8 8.04 -48.09 -17.80
C SER A 8 9.25 -47.57 -18.56
N THR A 9 9.59 -46.32 -18.39
CA THR A 9 10.93 -45.73 -18.39
C THR A 9 10.84 -44.25 -18.85
N LEU A 10 11.53 -43.44 -18.05
CA LEU A 10 11.96 -42.06 -18.29
C LEU A 10 11.16 -40.97 -17.53
N PHE A 11 11.24 -41.02 -16.19
CA PHE A 11 11.25 -39.79 -15.41
C PHE A 11 12.66 -39.63 -14.80
N HIS A 12 13.54 -38.97 -15.54
CA HIS A 12 14.74 -38.36 -14.99
C HIS A 12 14.37 -37.09 -14.26
N ALA A 13 14.41 -37.12 -12.93
CA ALA A 13 14.30 -35.98 -12.08
C ALA A 13 15.51 -35.05 -12.31
N LYS A 14 15.35 -34.02 -13.13
CA LYS A 14 16.28 -32.89 -13.16
C LYS A 14 16.07 -32.10 -11.88
N ARG A 15 17.00 -32.21 -10.95
CA ARG A 15 17.17 -31.33 -9.81
C ARG A 15 17.31 -29.89 -10.35
N PHE A 16 16.31 -29.08 -10.15
CA PHE A 16 16.43 -27.64 -10.30
C PHE A 16 17.31 -27.10 -9.16
N HIS A 17 18.54 -26.79 -9.49
CA HIS A 17 19.39 -25.96 -8.64
C HIS A 17 18.75 -24.58 -8.56
N SER A 18 18.29 -24.23 -7.36
CA SER A 18 17.90 -22.87 -6.99
C SER A 18 19.10 -21.94 -7.14
N SER A 19 19.14 -21.18 -8.23
CA SER A 19 20.12 -20.10 -8.36
C SER A 19 19.76 -19.02 -7.34
N ARG A 20 20.61 -18.88 -6.33
CA ARG A 20 20.60 -17.75 -5.39
C ARG A 20 20.78 -16.46 -6.18
N SER A 21 19.72 -15.65 -6.28
CA SER A 21 19.83 -14.28 -6.77
C SER A 21 20.65 -13.47 -5.77
N HIS A 22 21.85 -13.09 -6.15
CA HIS A 22 22.69 -12.17 -5.40
C HIS A 22 22.18 -10.75 -5.63
N TYR A 23 21.34 -10.23 -4.73
CA TYR A 23 21.09 -8.80 -4.63
C TYR A 23 22.35 -8.10 -4.12
N ARG A 24 23.03 -7.38 -5.01
CA ARG A 24 24.16 -6.52 -4.63
C ARG A 24 23.66 -5.29 -3.89
N ARG A 25 24.32 -5.01 -2.78
CA ARG A 25 24.16 -3.90 -1.85
C ARG A 25 24.25 -2.54 -2.54
N PHE A 26 23.30 -1.66 -2.27
CA PHE A 26 23.52 -0.22 -2.34
C PHE A 26 24.42 0.19 -1.16
N GLN A 27 25.65 0.55 -1.42
CA GLN A 27 26.50 1.25 -0.47
C GLN A 27 26.24 2.75 -0.62
N PHE A 28 25.53 3.33 0.33
CA PHE A 28 25.64 4.78 0.55
C PHE A 28 26.99 5.06 1.21
N LYS A 29 27.87 5.75 0.47
CA LYS A 29 29.07 6.32 1.08
C LYS A 29 28.65 7.39 2.06
N HIS A 30 28.99 7.20 3.33
CA HIS A 30 28.92 8.22 4.35
C HIS A 30 29.81 9.40 3.93
N PHE A 31 29.22 10.57 3.80
CA PHE A 31 29.92 11.84 3.88
C PHE A 31 30.09 12.16 5.36
N GLU A 32 31.28 11.95 5.89
CA GLU A 32 31.66 12.51 7.18
C GLU A 32 31.90 14.01 7.01
N PRO A 33 31.25 14.89 7.79
CA PRO A 33 31.62 16.28 7.81
C PRO A 33 32.90 16.44 8.62
N LYS A 34 33.98 16.96 7.98
CA LYS A 34 35.17 17.41 8.65
C LYS A 34 34.81 18.43 9.74
N ARG A 35 34.96 18.03 10.99
CA ARG A 35 34.92 18.92 12.15
C ARG A 35 36.28 19.63 12.24
N SER A 36 36.23 20.91 12.16
CA SER A 36 37.07 21.92 12.86
C SER A 36 37.31 23.13 11.97
N GLU A 37 37.00 24.29 12.50
CA GLU A 37 37.16 25.66 12.02
C GLU A 37 35.88 26.35 11.62
N SER A 38 35.01 26.69 12.57
CA SER A 38 34.02 27.76 12.35
C SER A 38 33.23 28.25 13.57
N LEU A 39 33.48 27.79 14.76
CA LEU A 39 32.80 28.35 15.95
C LEU A 39 33.18 29.79 16.28
N GLN A 40 34.36 30.24 15.88
CA GLN A 40 34.79 31.63 16.07
C GLN A 40 34.27 32.58 14.99
N GLU A 41 34.07 32.12 13.77
CA GLU A 41 33.47 32.95 12.71
C GLU A 41 31.97 33.16 12.89
N ILE A 42 31.26 32.18 13.36
CA ILE A 42 29.82 32.28 13.65
C ILE A 42 29.56 33.30 14.77
N HIS A 43 30.43 33.36 15.80
CA HIS A 43 30.30 34.36 16.87
C HIS A 43 30.56 35.79 16.39
N ARG A 44 31.44 35.98 15.41
CA ARG A 44 31.70 37.30 14.82
C ARG A 44 30.53 37.78 13.95
N ILE A 45 29.94 36.91 13.17
CA ILE A 45 28.80 37.24 12.31
C ILE A 45 27.55 37.56 13.16
N LEU A 46 27.27 36.78 14.22
CA LEU A 46 26.15 37.06 15.14
C LEU A 46 26.30 38.39 15.87
N SER A 47 27.51 38.76 16.26
CA SER A 47 27.75 40.04 16.94
C SER A 47 27.60 41.26 16.01
N LEU A 48 27.90 41.11 14.71
CA LEU A 48 27.68 42.16 13.70
C LEU A 48 26.20 42.36 13.41
N LEU A 49 25.42 41.28 13.31
CA LEU A 49 23.96 41.31 13.06
C LEU A 49 23.19 41.94 14.24
N LEU A 50 23.65 41.72 15.49
CA LEU A 50 23.07 42.35 16.68
C LEU A 50 23.37 43.85 16.80
N ARG A 51 24.45 44.35 16.19
CA ARG A 51 24.77 45.79 16.13
C ARG A 51 24.01 46.52 15.04
N LEU A 52 23.72 45.85 13.92
CA LEU A 52 22.90 46.40 12.83
C LEU A 52 21.41 46.52 13.21
N SER A 53 20.86 45.59 14.00
CA SER A 53 19.46 45.63 14.44
C SER A 53 19.15 46.80 15.41
N LYS A 54 20.15 47.27 16.18
CA LYS A 54 19.99 48.43 17.08
C LYS A 54 20.02 49.79 16.36
N LEU A 55 20.63 49.87 15.18
CA LEU A 55 20.67 51.08 14.36
C LEU A 55 19.39 51.29 13.53
N VAL A 56 18.72 50.20 13.15
CA VAL A 56 17.43 50.24 12.41
C VAL A 56 16.27 50.59 13.33
N ALA A 57 16.33 50.26 14.63
CA ALA A 57 15.27 50.58 15.59
C ALA A 57 15.24 52.06 16.00
N LEU A 58 16.33 52.82 15.79
CA LEU A 58 16.40 54.24 16.16
C LEU A 58 15.89 55.19 15.05
N SER A 59 15.78 54.70 13.81
CA SER A 59 15.33 55.50 12.65
C SER A 59 13.84 55.40 12.36
N PHE A 60 13.07 54.52 13.05
CA PHE A 60 11.62 54.36 12.86
C PHE A 60 10.75 55.09 13.91
N GLY A 61 11.37 55.81 14.84
CA GLY A 61 10.70 56.48 15.96
C GLY A 61 10.18 57.91 15.69
N LEU A 62 10.38 58.50 14.51
CA LEU A 62 10.15 59.95 14.32
C LEU A 62 9.19 60.34 13.18
N VAL A 63 8.37 59.45 12.69
CA VAL A 63 7.36 59.80 11.62
C VAL A 63 5.95 59.22 11.95
N PHE A 64 5.44 59.49 13.14
CA PHE A 64 4.00 59.30 13.40
C PHE A 64 3.44 60.37 14.33
N LEU A 65 3.31 61.58 13.81
CA LEU A 65 2.41 62.58 14.37
C LEU A 65 1.92 63.49 13.23
N SER A 66 0.87 63.08 12.52
CA SER A 66 -0.09 64.02 11.90
C SER A 66 -1.14 63.23 11.13
N ALA A 67 -2.38 63.61 11.42
CA ALA A 67 -3.60 63.33 10.65
C ALA A 67 -4.54 62.26 11.18
N CYS A 68 -5.37 62.63 12.16
CA CYS A 68 -6.71 62.03 12.35
C CYS A 68 -7.67 62.60 11.30
N GLN A 69 -8.18 61.76 10.41
CA GLN A 69 -9.49 61.90 9.76
C GLN A 69 -10.23 60.59 9.79
N PRO A 70 -11.53 60.53 10.14
CA PRO A 70 -12.29 59.30 10.14
C PRO A 70 -12.71 58.96 8.71
N ALA A 71 -12.05 57.96 8.11
CA ALA A 71 -12.53 57.35 6.86
C ALA A 71 -13.48 56.20 7.20
N ASN A 72 -14.63 56.19 6.56
CA ASN A 72 -15.61 55.12 6.58
C ASN A 72 -14.95 53.75 6.38
N GLN A 73 -15.15 52.87 7.34
CA GLN A 73 -14.75 51.44 7.21
C GLN A 73 -15.75 50.74 6.31
N ASP A 74 -15.46 50.68 5.03
CA ASP A 74 -15.92 49.56 4.21
C ASP A 74 -15.14 48.32 4.66
N THR A 75 -15.75 47.54 5.52
CA THR A 75 -15.31 46.19 5.87
C THR A 75 -15.47 45.27 4.66
N SER A 76 -14.56 45.36 3.71
CA SER A 76 -14.35 44.26 2.77
C SER A 76 -13.80 43.07 3.57
N SER A 77 -14.72 42.24 4.06
CA SER A 77 -14.39 40.89 4.53
C SER A 77 -13.62 40.21 3.43
N ILE A 78 -12.32 39.97 3.66
CA ILE A 78 -11.55 39.00 2.88
C ILE A 78 -12.28 37.66 3.06
N LYS A 79 -13.22 37.39 2.16
CA LYS A 79 -13.78 36.04 2.00
C LYS A 79 -12.58 35.20 1.61
N THR A 80 -12.01 34.49 2.58
CA THR A 80 -11.20 33.29 2.29
C THR A 80 -12.11 32.42 1.44
N ALA A 81 -11.87 32.40 0.14
CA ALA A 81 -12.58 31.55 -0.79
C ALA A 81 -12.26 30.13 -0.37
N THR A 82 -13.14 29.53 0.43
CA THR A 82 -13.13 28.08 0.67
C THR A 82 -13.47 27.47 -0.68
N THR A 83 -12.45 27.12 -1.42
CA THR A 83 -12.59 26.40 -2.70
C THR A 83 -13.40 25.15 -2.39
N ALA A 84 -14.54 24.97 -3.05
CA ALA A 84 -15.33 23.75 -2.92
C ALA A 84 -14.42 22.54 -3.21
N PRO A 85 -14.56 21.42 -2.48
CA PRO A 85 -13.78 20.23 -2.71
C PRO A 85 -13.87 19.82 -4.18
N ARG A 86 -12.73 19.68 -4.82
CA ARG A 86 -12.64 19.32 -6.23
C ARG A 86 -12.74 17.79 -6.34
N GLU A 87 -13.51 17.31 -7.28
CA GLU A 87 -13.54 15.90 -7.61
C GLU A 87 -12.23 15.52 -8.33
N LEU A 88 -11.44 14.63 -7.70
CA LEU A 88 -10.20 14.09 -8.22
C LEU A 88 -10.41 12.64 -8.65
N SER A 89 -9.89 12.28 -9.83
CA SER A 89 -9.95 10.91 -10.32
C SER A 89 -9.25 9.95 -9.33
N GLN A 90 -9.83 8.76 -9.19
CA GLN A 90 -9.25 7.66 -8.42
C GLN A 90 -8.91 6.54 -9.39
N GLU A 91 -7.65 6.15 -9.46
CA GLU A 91 -7.19 5.04 -10.27
C GLU A 91 -6.50 3.98 -9.41
N VAL A 92 -6.26 2.79 -9.95
CA VAL A 92 -5.61 1.71 -9.21
C VAL A 92 -4.68 0.89 -10.10
N TYR A 93 -3.51 0.50 -9.55
CA TYR A 93 -2.59 -0.41 -10.21
C TYR A 93 -3.02 -1.86 -10.04
N VAL A 94 -3.05 -2.62 -11.14
CA VAL A 94 -3.17 -4.08 -11.16
C VAL A 94 -1.77 -4.64 -11.39
N TRP A 95 -1.14 -5.14 -10.32
CA TRP A 95 0.32 -5.42 -10.31
C TRP A 95 0.67 -6.92 -10.30
N GLN A 96 -0.32 -7.78 -10.52
CA GLN A 96 -0.14 -9.23 -10.48
C GLN A 96 0.49 -9.74 -11.77
N ARG A 97 1.53 -10.57 -11.64
CA ARG A 97 2.23 -11.23 -12.74
C ARG A 97 1.49 -12.45 -13.29
N GLN A 98 0.59 -13.00 -12.50
CA GLN A 98 -0.28 -14.13 -12.87
C GLN A 98 -1.71 -13.79 -12.54
N TRP A 99 -2.57 -13.89 -13.55
CA TRP A 99 -3.99 -13.60 -13.40
C TRP A 99 -4.76 -14.87 -13.01
N ARG A 100 -5.63 -14.74 -12.00
CA ARG A 100 -6.49 -15.78 -11.42
C ARG A 100 -7.89 -15.22 -11.25
N ASN A 101 -8.87 -16.07 -10.89
CA ASN A 101 -10.25 -15.63 -10.63
C ASN A 101 -10.33 -14.47 -9.62
N ALA A 102 -9.43 -14.44 -8.62
CA ALA A 102 -9.36 -13.32 -7.68
C ALA A 102 -9.08 -11.96 -8.36
N ASN A 103 -8.39 -11.93 -9.51
CA ASN A 103 -8.23 -10.69 -10.29
C ASN A 103 -9.56 -10.24 -10.89
N GLN A 104 -10.36 -11.19 -11.41
CA GLN A 104 -11.68 -10.89 -11.95
C GLN A 104 -12.60 -10.33 -10.86
N SER A 105 -12.70 -11.01 -9.72
CA SER A 105 -13.51 -10.55 -8.59
C SER A 105 -13.11 -9.13 -8.15
N ALA A 106 -11.79 -8.88 -7.96
CA ALA A 106 -11.29 -7.57 -7.54
C ALA A 106 -11.58 -6.46 -8.58
N LEU A 107 -11.47 -6.76 -9.88
CA LEU A 107 -11.83 -5.81 -10.94
C LEU A 107 -13.31 -5.44 -10.89
N VAL A 108 -14.19 -6.43 -10.76
CA VAL A 108 -15.64 -6.24 -10.69
C VAL A 108 -16.02 -5.48 -9.42
N GLU A 109 -15.55 -5.90 -8.25
CA GLU A 109 -15.88 -5.27 -6.96
C GLU A 109 -15.37 -3.82 -6.86
N SER A 110 -14.25 -3.52 -7.52
CA SER A 110 -13.65 -2.17 -7.50
C SER A 110 -14.19 -1.24 -8.60
N GLN A 111 -15.04 -1.71 -9.49
CA GLN A 111 -15.43 -1.01 -10.71
C GLN A 111 -16.05 0.37 -10.44
N ASN A 112 -16.88 0.48 -9.41
CA ASN A 112 -17.55 1.73 -9.05
C ASN A 112 -16.72 2.65 -8.14
N ALA A 113 -15.54 2.18 -7.69
CA ALA A 113 -14.67 2.95 -6.80
C ALA A 113 -13.52 3.64 -7.53
N PHE A 114 -13.14 3.14 -8.70
CA PHE A 114 -12.00 3.66 -9.46
C PHE A 114 -12.38 3.99 -10.90
N ASN A 115 -11.89 5.14 -11.36
CA ASN A 115 -12.16 5.67 -12.69
C ASN A 115 -11.28 5.05 -13.81
N GLY A 116 -10.17 4.40 -13.45
CA GLY A 116 -9.24 3.79 -14.37
C GLY A 116 -8.39 2.70 -13.72
N VAL A 117 -7.80 1.84 -14.56
CA VAL A 117 -6.89 0.78 -14.13
C VAL A 117 -5.58 0.86 -14.90
N ARG A 118 -4.44 0.78 -14.17
CA ARG A 118 -3.09 0.71 -14.71
C ARG A 118 -2.54 -0.69 -14.51
N ILE A 119 -2.25 -1.38 -15.59
CA ILE A 119 -2.05 -2.83 -15.58
C ILE A 119 -0.60 -3.13 -15.91
N LEU A 120 0.12 -3.79 -15.00
CA LEU A 120 1.45 -4.29 -15.29
C LEU A 120 1.38 -5.24 -16.48
N ALA A 121 2.04 -4.86 -17.58
CA ALA A 121 1.97 -5.58 -18.84
C ALA A 121 3.33 -6.17 -19.24
N LEU A 122 4.41 -5.45 -18.99
CA LEU A 122 5.76 -5.85 -19.39
C LEU A 122 6.77 -5.45 -18.32
N GLN A 123 7.75 -6.30 -18.05
CA GLN A 123 8.87 -6.02 -17.13
C GLN A 123 10.21 -6.31 -17.80
N ALA A 124 11.21 -5.46 -17.52
CA ALA A 124 12.60 -5.70 -17.86
C ALA A 124 13.45 -5.71 -16.60
N HIS A 125 14.29 -6.74 -16.43
CA HIS A 125 15.23 -6.89 -15.33
C HIS A 125 16.65 -7.07 -15.85
N PRO A 126 17.66 -6.50 -15.19
CA PRO A 126 19.06 -6.68 -15.60
C PRO A 126 19.51 -8.11 -15.35
N LYS A 127 20.26 -8.66 -16.29
CA LYS A 127 20.99 -9.92 -16.10
C LYS A 127 22.45 -9.62 -15.85
N PRO A 128 23.08 -10.17 -14.82
CA PRO A 128 24.47 -9.84 -14.45
C PRO A 128 25.49 -10.06 -15.58
N ASN A 129 25.27 -11.04 -16.46
CA ASN A 129 26.21 -11.42 -17.53
C ASN A 129 25.44 -11.75 -18.82
N GLY A 130 24.72 -10.80 -19.40
CA GLY A 130 24.00 -11.05 -20.66
C GLY A 130 22.94 -10.02 -20.99
N ALA A 131 22.06 -10.37 -21.92
CA ALA A 131 20.91 -9.54 -22.30
C ALA A 131 19.89 -9.45 -21.16
N ASP A 132 19.19 -8.31 -21.06
CA ASP A 132 18.13 -8.11 -20.07
C ASP A 132 17.04 -9.18 -20.19
N ILE A 133 16.45 -9.53 -19.05
CA ILE A 133 15.37 -10.51 -18.97
C ILE A 133 14.06 -9.77 -19.11
N TRP A 134 13.28 -10.13 -20.12
CA TRP A 134 11.95 -9.62 -20.35
C TRP A 134 10.89 -10.61 -19.86
N PHE A 135 9.87 -10.07 -19.22
CA PHE A 135 8.71 -10.83 -18.76
C PHE A 135 7.44 -10.10 -19.17
N GLU A 136 6.67 -10.71 -20.07
CA GLU A 136 5.35 -10.24 -20.48
C GLU A 136 4.30 -10.88 -19.57
N VAL A 137 3.46 -10.04 -18.96
CA VAL A 137 2.39 -10.50 -18.07
C VAL A 137 1.25 -11.06 -18.89
N GLN A 138 0.87 -12.30 -18.60
CA GLN A 138 -0.27 -12.94 -19.24
C GLN A 138 -1.58 -12.45 -18.60
N VAL A 139 -2.10 -11.34 -19.13
CA VAL A 139 -3.36 -10.76 -18.70
C VAL A 139 -4.55 -11.52 -19.31
N ASN A 140 -5.71 -11.45 -18.67
CA ASN A 140 -6.95 -11.98 -19.25
C ASN A 140 -7.68 -10.87 -20.01
N HIS A 141 -7.55 -10.87 -21.35
CA HIS A 141 -8.14 -9.85 -22.21
C HIS A 141 -9.68 -9.85 -22.17
N ALA A 142 -10.33 -11.00 -21.98
CA ALA A 142 -11.79 -11.06 -21.88
C ALA A 142 -12.29 -10.32 -20.64
N TRP A 143 -11.58 -10.41 -19.50
CA TRP A 143 -11.94 -9.65 -18.31
C TRP A 143 -11.65 -8.16 -18.48
N LEU A 144 -10.58 -7.79 -19.21
CA LEU A 144 -10.29 -6.40 -19.53
C LEU A 144 -11.32 -5.79 -20.48
N GLN A 145 -11.83 -6.54 -21.43
CA GLN A 145 -12.92 -6.09 -22.32
C GLN A 145 -14.23 -5.87 -21.56
N ALA A 146 -14.54 -6.77 -20.60
CA ALA A 146 -15.75 -6.67 -19.77
C ALA A 146 -15.70 -5.49 -18.78
N ASP A 147 -14.53 -5.01 -18.43
CA ASP A 147 -14.35 -3.85 -17.57
C ASP A 147 -14.46 -2.56 -18.41
N PRO A 148 -15.43 -1.65 -18.13
CA PRO A 148 -15.65 -0.45 -18.94
C PRO A 148 -14.60 0.65 -18.73
N ARG A 149 -13.81 0.59 -17.63
CA ARG A 149 -12.84 1.63 -17.29
C ARG A 149 -11.73 1.74 -18.35
N PRO A 150 -11.14 2.93 -18.58
CA PRO A 150 -9.94 3.08 -19.38
C PRO A 150 -8.77 2.28 -18.79
N LYS A 151 -7.97 1.65 -19.64
CA LYS A 151 -6.79 0.86 -19.30
C LYS A 151 -5.53 1.55 -19.73
N VAL A 152 -4.52 1.58 -18.86
CA VAL A 152 -3.16 2.00 -19.19
C VAL A 152 -2.25 0.78 -19.00
N ALA A 153 -1.49 0.42 -20.03
CA ALA A 153 -0.51 -0.65 -19.94
C ALA A 153 0.78 -0.11 -19.30
N VAL A 154 1.22 -0.72 -18.18
CA VAL A 154 2.43 -0.33 -17.47
C VAL A 154 3.61 -1.18 -17.90
N ILE A 155 4.68 -0.52 -18.33
CA ILE A 155 5.95 -1.10 -18.71
C ILE A 155 6.97 -0.78 -17.60
N ARG A 156 7.32 -1.79 -16.80
CA ARG A 156 8.30 -1.65 -15.73
C ARG A 156 9.72 -1.88 -16.24
N LEU A 157 10.54 -0.86 -16.17
CA LEU A 157 11.96 -0.90 -16.50
C LEU A 157 12.78 -0.77 -15.20
N ASP A 158 13.47 -1.84 -14.79
CA ASP A 158 14.28 -1.82 -13.57
C ASP A 158 15.34 -0.70 -13.64
N GLY A 159 15.45 0.10 -12.58
CA GLY A 159 16.41 1.21 -12.48
C GLY A 159 17.89 0.78 -12.55
N GLN A 160 18.17 -0.51 -12.38
CA GLN A 160 19.51 -1.09 -12.48
C GLN A 160 19.88 -1.50 -13.92
N LEU A 161 18.97 -1.36 -14.88
CA LEU A 161 19.31 -1.57 -16.29
C LEU A 161 20.53 -0.73 -16.67
N THR A 162 21.59 -1.38 -17.18
CA THR A 162 22.86 -0.71 -17.46
C THR A 162 22.77 0.22 -18.65
N ARG A 163 21.91 -0.13 -19.61
CA ARG A 163 21.57 0.67 -20.77
C ARG A 163 20.11 0.53 -21.08
N LEU A 164 19.45 1.66 -21.32
CA LEU A 164 18.14 1.68 -21.93
C LEU A 164 18.36 1.51 -23.45
N ASN A 165 18.25 0.26 -23.94
CA ASN A 165 18.35 0.01 -25.38
C ASN A 165 17.05 0.50 -26.05
N ASN A 166 17.03 1.77 -26.44
CA ASN A 166 15.84 2.46 -26.92
C ASN A 166 15.11 1.66 -28.01
N ARG A 167 15.84 1.14 -28.99
CA ARG A 167 15.23 0.43 -30.13
C ARG A 167 14.52 -0.86 -29.68
N GLU A 168 15.16 -1.69 -28.89
CA GLU A 168 14.57 -2.96 -28.43
C GLU A 168 13.37 -2.70 -27.52
N VAL A 169 13.51 -1.78 -26.57
CA VAL A 169 12.42 -1.43 -25.62
C VAL A 169 11.22 -0.90 -26.39
N ILE A 170 11.43 0.05 -27.32
CA ILE A 170 10.35 0.64 -28.11
C ILE A 170 9.66 -0.42 -28.96
N GLN A 171 10.40 -1.30 -29.63
CA GLN A 171 9.80 -2.38 -30.43
C GLN A 171 8.93 -3.30 -29.59
N LYS A 172 9.36 -3.67 -28.38
CA LYS A 172 8.55 -4.49 -27.47
C LYS A 172 7.28 -3.77 -27.00
N ILE A 173 7.37 -2.48 -26.71
CA ILE A 173 6.21 -1.67 -26.32
C ILE A 173 5.21 -1.58 -27.48
N LEU A 174 5.67 -1.29 -28.70
CA LEU A 174 4.79 -1.19 -29.87
C LEU A 174 4.12 -2.53 -30.19
N ALA A 175 4.86 -3.64 -30.09
CA ALA A 175 4.29 -4.98 -30.27
C ALA A 175 3.22 -5.29 -29.23
N LEU A 176 3.45 -4.94 -27.95
CA LEU A 176 2.46 -5.07 -26.88
C LEU A 176 1.19 -4.27 -27.17
N VAL A 177 1.34 -3.02 -27.58
CA VAL A 177 0.21 -2.15 -27.95
C VAL A 177 -0.63 -2.77 -29.07
N GLN A 178 0.04 -3.24 -30.13
CA GLN A 178 -0.63 -3.89 -31.26
C GLN A 178 -1.38 -5.17 -30.83
N ASP A 179 -0.75 -5.99 -30.01
CA ASP A 179 -1.34 -7.23 -29.48
C ASP A 179 -2.59 -6.94 -28.64
N TRP A 180 -2.52 -5.97 -27.71
CA TRP A 180 -3.65 -5.62 -26.86
C TRP A 180 -4.82 -5.02 -27.65
N GLN A 181 -4.53 -4.18 -28.66
CA GLN A 181 -5.54 -3.63 -29.56
C GLN A 181 -6.17 -4.71 -30.43
N ALA A 182 -5.37 -5.63 -30.98
CA ALA A 182 -5.87 -6.76 -31.77
C ALA A 182 -6.78 -7.70 -30.95
N LYS A 183 -6.51 -7.83 -29.66
CA LYS A 183 -7.33 -8.55 -28.68
C LYS A 183 -8.51 -7.73 -28.15
N GLY A 184 -8.81 -6.56 -28.72
CA GLY A 184 -9.97 -5.75 -28.39
C GLY A 184 -9.90 -5.04 -27.01
N THR A 185 -8.72 -4.94 -26.40
CA THR A 185 -8.57 -4.19 -25.14
C THR A 185 -8.62 -2.69 -25.43
N ASN A 186 -9.55 -1.97 -24.76
CA ASN A 186 -9.65 -0.52 -24.86
C ASN A 186 -8.49 0.14 -24.11
N LEU A 187 -7.37 0.34 -24.82
CA LEU A 187 -6.14 0.92 -24.30
C LEU A 187 -6.18 2.45 -24.43
N ALA A 188 -6.17 3.15 -23.31
CA ALA A 188 -6.17 4.61 -23.24
C ALA A 188 -4.76 5.21 -23.28
N GLY A 189 -3.75 4.41 -22.92
CA GLY A 189 -2.36 4.87 -22.89
C GLY A 189 -1.39 3.80 -22.43
N ILE A 190 -0.13 4.18 -22.38
CA ILE A 190 0.95 3.42 -21.75
C ILE A 190 1.62 4.24 -20.67
N GLU A 191 2.18 3.57 -19.68
CA GLU A 191 2.98 4.16 -18.62
C GLU A 191 4.35 3.51 -18.55
N ILE A 192 5.40 4.32 -18.52
CA ILE A 192 6.75 3.83 -18.28
C ILE A 192 7.07 3.99 -16.79
N ASP A 193 7.16 2.88 -16.08
CA ASP A 193 7.59 2.82 -14.69
C ASP A 193 9.09 2.48 -14.66
N HIS A 194 9.92 3.52 -14.62
CA HIS A 194 11.38 3.39 -14.65
C HIS A 194 12.03 4.11 -13.48
N ASP A 195 12.52 3.36 -12.50
CA ASP A 195 13.22 3.88 -11.32
C ASP A 195 14.64 4.38 -11.67
N SER A 196 14.73 5.34 -12.60
CA SER A 196 16.00 5.90 -13.06
C SER A 196 16.71 6.70 -11.97
N ALA A 197 18.03 6.57 -11.89
CA ALA A 197 18.82 7.51 -11.11
C ALA A 197 18.74 8.92 -11.72
N SER A 198 18.74 9.97 -10.88
CA SER A 198 18.64 11.37 -11.34
C SER A 198 19.71 11.74 -12.36
N SER A 199 20.91 11.15 -12.27
CA SER A 199 22.01 11.35 -13.22
C SER A 199 21.76 10.75 -14.62
N LYS A 200 20.73 9.91 -14.79
CA LYS A 200 20.37 9.26 -16.06
C LYS A 200 19.13 9.89 -16.72
N LEU A 201 18.54 10.93 -16.14
CA LEU A 201 17.29 11.53 -16.65
C LEU A 201 17.43 12.11 -18.06
N ALA A 202 18.58 12.66 -18.44
CA ALA A 202 18.82 13.13 -19.80
C ALA A 202 18.71 11.98 -20.84
N ALA A 203 19.28 10.80 -20.52
CA ALA A 203 19.16 9.62 -21.37
C ALA A 203 17.73 9.08 -21.40
N TYR A 204 17.04 9.11 -20.26
CA TYR A 204 15.64 8.74 -20.17
C TYR A 204 14.75 9.68 -20.98
N ASN A 205 15.01 10.98 -20.95
CA ASN A 205 14.30 11.96 -21.78
C ASN A 205 14.47 11.69 -23.29
N ALA A 206 15.68 11.33 -23.73
CA ALA A 206 15.90 10.93 -25.12
C ALA A 206 15.09 9.69 -25.53
N PHE A 207 15.01 8.69 -24.64
CA PHE A 207 14.15 7.53 -24.83
C PHE A 207 12.66 7.88 -24.92
N LEU A 208 12.15 8.74 -24.03
CA LEU A 208 10.74 9.17 -24.04
C LEU A 208 10.38 9.91 -25.32
N ARG A 209 11.27 10.78 -25.81
CA ARG A 209 11.08 11.49 -27.07
C ARG A 209 10.97 10.53 -28.25
N GLU A 210 11.87 9.55 -28.33
CA GLU A 210 11.86 8.53 -29.38
C GLU A 210 10.58 7.67 -29.31
N LEU A 211 10.21 7.21 -28.10
CA LEU A 211 8.98 6.44 -27.89
C LEU A 211 7.74 7.25 -28.29
N LYS A 212 7.64 8.50 -27.83
CA LYS A 212 6.50 9.39 -28.12
C LYS A 212 6.30 9.60 -29.62
N SER A 213 7.38 9.72 -30.40
CA SER A 213 7.32 9.90 -31.83
C SER A 213 6.78 8.68 -32.61
N GLN A 214 6.81 7.49 -31.99
CA GLN A 214 6.40 6.23 -32.65
C GLN A 214 5.06 5.69 -32.06
N LEU A 215 4.57 6.25 -30.97
CA LEU A 215 3.28 5.85 -30.41
C LEU A 215 2.10 6.37 -31.25
N PRO A 216 1.01 5.60 -31.37
CA PRO A 216 -0.25 6.12 -31.91
C PRO A 216 -0.70 7.38 -31.16
N HIS A 217 -1.07 8.44 -31.86
CA HIS A 217 -1.50 9.71 -31.26
C HIS A 217 -2.75 9.60 -30.39
N THR A 218 -3.50 8.50 -30.50
CA THR A 218 -4.67 8.20 -29.66
C THR A 218 -4.29 7.71 -28.28
N LEU A 219 -3.05 7.29 -28.05
CA LEU A 219 -2.55 6.78 -26.78
C LEU A 219 -1.77 7.84 -26.02
N LYS A 220 -2.10 8.03 -24.77
CA LYS A 220 -1.32 8.87 -23.85
C LYS A 220 -0.04 8.16 -23.42
N LEU A 221 1.06 8.91 -23.34
CA LEU A 221 2.29 8.47 -22.68
C LEU A 221 2.39 9.10 -21.31
N SER A 222 2.34 8.28 -20.26
CA SER A 222 2.62 8.68 -18.90
C SER A 222 3.90 8.06 -18.36
N ILE A 223 4.46 8.65 -17.32
CA ILE A 223 5.61 8.09 -16.59
C ILE A 223 5.35 8.15 -15.10
N THR A 224 5.91 7.18 -14.35
CA THR A 224 6.11 7.34 -12.90
C THR A 224 7.34 8.21 -12.65
N SER A 225 7.37 8.92 -11.55
CA SER A 225 8.50 9.74 -11.11
C SER A 225 8.78 9.54 -9.64
N LEU A 226 10.06 9.65 -9.28
CA LEU A 226 10.53 9.55 -7.91
C LEU A 226 10.68 10.95 -7.29
N PRO A 227 10.43 11.12 -5.98
CA PRO A 227 10.68 12.39 -5.30
C PRO A 227 12.11 12.91 -5.45
N ALA A 228 13.10 12.01 -5.57
CA ALA A 228 14.50 12.37 -5.80
C ALA A 228 14.74 13.14 -7.11
N TRP A 229 13.82 13.06 -8.08
CA TRP A 229 13.97 13.80 -9.35
C TRP A 229 13.56 15.26 -9.23
N LEU A 230 12.73 15.61 -8.25
CA LEU A 230 12.18 16.96 -8.09
C LEU A 230 13.24 18.04 -7.91
N SER A 231 14.42 17.70 -7.44
CA SER A 231 15.57 18.62 -7.29
C SER A 231 16.55 18.59 -8.47
N SER A 232 16.33 17.71 -9.46
CA SER A 232 17.22 17.57 -10.62
C SER A 232 16.88 18.60 -11.70
N PRO A 233 17.86 19.31 -12.28
CA PRO A 233 17.65 20.21 -13.40
C PRO A 233 17.19 19.43 -14.67
N GLU A 234 17.48 18.14 -14.75
CA GLU A 234 17.09 17.27 -15.86
C GLU A 234 15.62 16.78 -15.76
N PHE A 235 14.91 17.08 -14.66
CA PHE A 235 13.53 16.63 -14.50
C PHE A 235 12.52 17.43 -15.34
N PRO A 236 12.51 18.78 -15.33
CA PRO A 236 11.54 19.55 -16.11
C PRO A 236 11.54 19.27 -17.63
N PRO A 237 12.68 18.96 -18.30
CA PRO A 237 12.67 18.60 -19.72
C PRO A 237 11.87 17.34 -20.07
N LEU A 238 11.59 16.44 -19.10
CA LEU A 238 10.77 15.25 -19.34
C LEU A 238 9.33 15.61 -19.74
N PHE A 239 8.80 16.73 -19.21
CA PHE A 239 7.42 17.16 -19.47
C PHE A 239 7.15 17.46 -20.96
N ASP A 240 8.17 17.76 -21.75
CA ASP A 240 8.01 18.05 -23.18
C ASP A 240 7.73 16.77 -23.99
N ASN A 241 7.96 15.59 -23.43
CA ASN A 241 7.87 14.29 -24.10
C ASN A 241 6.82 13.34 -23.50
N ILE A 242 5.99 13.81 -22.59
CA ILE A 242 4.92 13.02 -21.93
C ILE A 242 3.59 13.77 -21.94
N ASP A 243 2.49 13.06 -21.73
CA ASP A 243 1.15 13.65 -21.63
C ASP A 243 0.67 13.75 -20.17
N GLU A 244 1.24 12.94 -19.28
CA GLU A 244 0.86 12.85 -17.88
C GLU A 244 2.02 12.34 -17.02
N LEU A 245 2.07 12.77 -15.76
CA LEU A 245 3.05 12.33 -14.78
C LEU A 245 2.38 11.69 -13.58
N VAL A 246 2.96 10.62 -13.03
CA VAL A 246 2.58 10.03 -11.75
C VAL A 246 3.73 10.22 -10.76
N LEU A 247 3.52 11.00 -9.69
CA LEU A 247 4.52 11.13 -8.63
C LEU A 247 4.30 10.04 -7.57
N GLN A 248 5.29 9.18 -7.38
CA GLN A 248 5.29 8.16 -6.33
C GLN A 248 5.72 8.78 -5.00
N ILE A 249 4.79 8.97 -4.06
CA ILE A 249 5.10 9.53 -2.74
C ILE A 249 5.10 8.49 -1.61
N HIS A 250 5.11 7.21 -1.98
CA HIS A 250 5.21 6.09 -1.04
C HIS A 250 6.68 5.69 -0.76
N SER A 251 7.56 6.67 -0.74
CA SER A 251 8.95 6.54 -0.33
C SER A 251 9.13 7.21 1.02
N VAL A 252 9.93 6.62 1.88
CA VAL A 252 10.34 7.19 3.17
C VAL A 252 11.85 7.20 3.26
N SER A 253 12.39 8.21 3.90
CA SER A 253 13.85 8.33 4.12
C SER A 253 14.38 7.25 5.06
N ASP A 254 13.54 6.81 6.00
CA ASP A 254 13.82 5.71 6.92
C ASP A 254 12.69 4.68 6.88
N PRO A 255 12.94 3.48 6.34
CA PRO A 255 11.90 2.45 6.23
C PRO A 255 11.35 1.96 7.58
N ARG A 256 12.00 2.28 8.69
CA ARG A 256 11.50 1.97 10.04
C ARG A 256 10.34 2.87 10.47
N LEU A 257 10.22 4.05 9.86
CA LEU A 257 9.18 5.04 10.19
C LEU A 257 7.85 4.75 9.47
N GLY A 258 7.80 3.74 8.63
CA GLY A 258 6.61 3.36 7.89
C GLY A 258 6.78 3.41 6.37
N LEU A 259 5.69 3.38 5.64
CA LEU A 259 5.66 3.41 4.18
C LEU A 259 5.23 4.76 3.60
N PHE A 260 4.76 5.66 4.45
CA PHE A 260 4.24 6.95 4.04
C PHE A 260 4.42 7.99 5.14
N ASP A 261 4.98 9.14 4.77
CA ASP A 261 5.07 10.34 5.60
C ASP A 261 4.22 11.45 4.96
N ALA A 262 3.11 11.80 5.62
CA ALA A 262 2.17 12.79 5.12
C ALA A 262 2.77 14.20 4.99
N THR A 263 3.70 14.58 5.86
CA THR A 263 4.37 15.88 5.83
C THR A 263 5.33 15.96 4.65
N GLN A 264 6.17 14.94 4.51
CA GLN A 264 7.12 14.85 3.40
C GLN A 264 6.41 14.69 2.06
N GLY A 265 5.38 13.84 2.00
CA GLY A 265 4.54 13.66 0.82
C GLY A 265 3.90 14.96 0.36
N TRP A 266 3.43 15.80 1.30
CA TRP A 266 2.86 17.10 0.98
C TRP A 266 3.89 18.07 0.40
N GLN A 267 5.09 18.11 0.95
CA GLN A 267 6.18 18.93 0.42
C GLN A 267 6.53 18.55 -1.03
N TRP A 268 6.53 17.26 -1.35
CA TRP A 268 6.76 16.79 -2.72
C TRP A 268 5.62 17.17 -3.68
N VAL A 269 4.37 17.11 -3.22
CA VAL A 269 3.21 17.58 -4.02
C VAL A 269 3.34 19.06 -4.35
N GLU A 270 3.66 19.89 -3.36
CA GLU A 270 3.88 21.33 -3.57
C GLU A 270 5.08 21.61 -4.48
N GLN A 271 6.16 20.84 -4.33
CA GLN A 271 7.34 20.98 -5.17
C GLN A 271 7.04 20.60 -6.62
N LEU A 272 6.34 19.47 -6.85
CA LEU A 272 5.90 19.08 -8.17
C LEU A 272 4.97 20.13 -8.79
N SER A 273 4.02 20.65 -8.04
CA SER A 273 3.12 21.69 -8.50
C SER A 273 3.86 22.93 -9.04
N ARG A 274 4.99 23.29 -8.46
CA ARG A 274 5.82 24.40 -8.99
C ARG A 274 6.54 24.07 -10.30
N LEU A 275 6.81 22.79 -10.56
CA LEU A 275 7.62 22.32 -11.68
C LEU A 275 6.79 21.82 -12.87
N ALA A 276 5.64 21.19 -12.58
CA ALA A 276 4.85 20.48 -13.58
C ALA A 276 4.37 21.39 -14.72
N LYS A 277 4.46 20.87 -15.94
CA LYS A 277 3.91 21.49 -17.15
C LYS A 277 2.76 20.68 -17.75
N VAL A 278 2.58 19.44 -17.30
CA VAL A 278 1.55 18.49 -17.74
C VAL A 278 0.63 18.13 -16.58
N PRO A 279 -0.56 17.55 -16.85
CA PRO A 279 -1.38 16.91 -15.82
C PRO A 279 -0.60 15.89 -15.01
N PHE A 280 -0.92 15.79 -13.72
CA PHE A 280 -0.25 14.79 -12.85
C PHE A 280 -1.21 14.13 -11.87
N LEU A 281 -0.85 12.91 -11.46
CA LEU A 281 -1.48 12.15 -10.40
C LEU A 281 -0.47 11.87 -9.28
N ILE A 282 -1.01 11.56 -8.09
CA ILE A 282 -0.20 11.18 -6.94
C ILE A 282 -0.40 9.70 -6.65
N ALA A 283 0.68 8.91 -6.70
CA ALA A 283 0.63 7.50 -6.35
C ALA A 283 0.76 7.32 -4.84
N LEU A 284 -0.23 6.66 -4.24
CA LEU A 284 -0.39 6.43 -2.81
C LEU A 284 -0.26 4.94 -2.47
N PRO A 285 0.35 4.58 -1.34
CA PRO A 285 0.48 3.19 -0.94
C PRO A 285 -0.81 2.67 -0.29
N SER A 286 -1.24 1.47 -0.69
CA SER A 286 -2.24 0.65 0.01
C SER A 286 -1.68 -0.71 0.40
N TYR A 287 -0.37 -0.80 0.58
CA TYR A 287 0.37 -2.04 0.78
C TYR A 287 1.26 -2.00 2.02
N GLY A 288 1.85 -3.15 2.32
CA GLY A 288 2.81 -3.37 3.40
C GLY A 288 4.17 -3.86 2.89
N SER A 289 5.17 -3.78 3.74
CA SER A 289 6.53 -4.25 3.49
C SER A 289 7.12 -4.88 4.74
N ALA A 290 7.98 -5.90 4.57
CA ALA A 290 8.87 -6.36 5.63
C ALA A 290 10.19 -5.63 5.58
N VAL A 291 10.64 -5.14 6.72
CA VAL A 291 11.96 -4.51 6.90
C VAL A 291 12.83 -5.43 7.74
N TYR A 292 13.90 -5.91 7.15
CA TYR A 292 14.89 -6.79 7.80
C TYR A 292 16.10 -5.97 8.21
N SER A 293 16.50 -6.06 9.48
CA SER A 293 17.77 -5.50 9.94
C SER A 293 18.93 -6.38 9.48
N THR A 294 19.94 -5.78 8.87
CA THR A 294 21.15 -6.46 8.40
C THR A 294 22.40 -5.78 8.98
N ALA A 295 23.53 -6.46 8.96
CA ALA A 295 24.80 -5.88 9.44
C ALA A 295 25.22 -4.61 8.68
N SER A 296 24.69 -4.37 7.48
CA SER A 296 25.00 -3.23 6.61
C SER A 296 23.83 -2.25 6.43
N GLY A 297 22.78 -2.32 7.27
CA GLY A 297 21.59 -1.47 7.18
C GLY A 297 20.30 -2.30 7.12
N TYR A 298 19.37 -1.92 6.26
CA TYR A 298 18.06 -2.56 6.15
C TYR A 298 17.83 -3.15 4.76
N ARG A 299 17.08 -4.26 4.73
CA ARG A 299 16.52 -4.82 3.49
C ARG A 299 15.01 -4.72 3.57
N VAL A 300 14.38 -4.15 2.53
CA VAL A 300 12.92 -4.03 2.41
C VAL A 300 12.41 -5.04 1.39
N GLU A 301 11.36 -5.78 1.75
CA GLU A 301 10.63 -6.69 0.87
C GLU A 301 9.15 -6.30 0.83
N SER A 302 8.70 -5.80 -0.31
CA SER A 302 7.30 -5.35 -0.49
C SER A 302 6.43 -6.36 -1.23
N GLU A 303 6.99 -7.11 -2.17
CA GLU A 303 6.22 -7.92 -3.13
C GLU A 303 6.24 -9.43 -2.84
N VAL A 304 6.97 -9.89 -1.84
CA VAL A 304 7.08 -11.31 -1.51
C VAL A 304 5.97 -11.71 -0.55
N PRO A 305 5.29 -12.85 -0.74
CA PRO A 305 4.33 -13.39 0.22
C PRO A 305 4.97 -13.49 1.61
N MET A 306 4.20 -13.13 2.64
CA MET A 306 4.64 -13.23 4.02
C MET A 306 5.08 -14.67 4.31
N ARG A 307 6.35 -14.88 4.65
CA ARG A 307 6.83 -16.18 5.09
C ARG A 307 6.45 -16.36 6.55
N MET A 308 5.52 -17.28 6.81
CA MET A 308 5.33 -17.78 8.17
C MET A 308 6.66 -18.36 8.66
N PRO A 309 7.14 -18.00 9.87
CA PRO A 309 8.26 -18.70 10.47
C PRO A 309 7.90 -20.19 10.59
N LEU A 310 8.57 -21.05 9.84
CA LEU A 310 8.48 -22.48 10.07
C LEU A 310 9.19 -22.73 11.42
N ALA A 311 8.46 -23.28 12.39
CA ALA A 311 8.90 -23.47 13.76
C ALA A 311 10.14 -24.40 13.93
N ASP A 312 10.64 -25.05 12.88
CA ASP A 312 11.56 -26.16 12.99
C ASP A 312 12.76 -26.15 12.04
N THR A 313 13.42 -25.03 11.84
CA THR A 313 14.78 -25.11 11.31
C THR A 313 15.76 -24.35 12.19
N ALA A 314 16.42 -25.09 13.06
CA ALA A 314 17.43 -24.64 14.03
C ALA A 314 18.70 -24.00 13.42
N SER A 315 18.67 -23.59 12.16
CA SER A 315 19.83 -23.01 11.45
C SER A 315 19.52 -21.74 10.62
N SER A 316 18.28 -21.25 10.61
CA SER A 316 18.03 -19.92 10.08
C SER A 316 18.20 -18.91 11.22
N GLN A 317 19.28 -18.12 11.18
CA GLN A 317 19.37 -16.88 11.93
C GLN A 317 18.08 -16.10 11.63
N HIS A 318 17.13 -16.08 12.58
CA HIS A 318 15.94 -15.25 12.49
C HIS A 318 16.40 -13.79 12.48
N LEU A 319 16.63 -13.26 11.29
CA LEU A 319 16.81 -11.81 11.15
C LEU A 319 15.53 -11.18 11.69
N ALA A 320 15.66 -10.42 12.78
CA ALA A 320 14.56 -9.64 13.30
C ALA A 320 13.99 -8.79 12.15
N HIS A 321 12.72 -8.97 11.84
CA HIS A 321 12.03 -8.20 10.81
C HIS A 321 10.82 -7.51 11.39
N GLN A 322 10.48 -6.39 10.80
CA GLN A 322 9.28 -5.62 11.12
C GLN A 322 8.37 -5.61 9.89
N GLU A 323 7.12 -6.02 10.07
CA GLU A 323 6.08 -5.83 9.06
C GLU A 323 5.50 -4.42 9.21
N LEU A 324 5.49 -3.67 8.13
CA LEU A 324 4.91 -2.34 8.05
C LEU A 324 3.70 -2.37 7.12
N MET A 325 2.71 -1.55 7.41
CA MET A 325 1.55 -1.32 6.55
C MET A 325 1.29 0.18 6.46
N ALA A 326 0.89 0.67 5.31
CA ALA A 326 0.41 2.03 5.19
C ALA A 326 -0.82 2.22 6.08
N ASP A 327 -0.88 3.35 6.81
CA ASP A 327 -1.98 3.66 7.72
C ASP A 327 -3.18 4.24 6.95
N PRO A 328 -4.36 3.56 6.97
CA PRO A 328 -5.54 4.03 6.26
C PRO A 328 -6.06 5.39 6.72
N GLN A 329 -5.96 5.72 8.02
CA GLN A 329 -6.47 6.97 8.58
C GLN A 329 -5.58 8.16 8.19
N VAL A 330 -4.26 7.95 8.22
CA VAL A 330 -3.28 8.95 7.76
C VAL A 330 -3.49 9.25 6.27
N LEU A 331 -3.65 8.20 5.45
CA LEU A 331 -3.87 8.36 4.02
C LEU A 331 -5.23 8.97 3.69
N GLN A 332 -6.29 8.62 4.42
CA GLN A 332 -7.60 9.25 4.26
C GLN A 332 -7.54 10.76 4.52
N SER A 333 -6.82 11.16 5.58
CA SER A 333 -6.61 12.58 5.91
C SER A 333 -5.80 13.30 4.82
N PHE A 334 -4.79 12.63 4.26
CA PHE A 334 -3.99 13.16 3.16
C PHE A 334 -4.81 13.33 1.87
N VAL A 335 -5.62 12.34 1.50
CA VAL A 335 -6.55 12.41 0.35
C VAL A 335 -7.53 13.57 0.51
N LYS A 336 -8.11 13.73 1.70
CA LYS A 336 -8.99 14.88 2.00
C LYS A 336 -8.28 16.21 1.75
N LYS A 337 -7.01 16.33 2.12
CA LYS A 337 -6.20 17.52 1.87
C LYS A 337 -5.93 17.72 0.37
N LEU A 338 -5.69 16.65 -0.42
CA LEU A 338 -5.52 16.75 -1.87
C LEU A 338 -6.78 17.29 -2.58
N HIS A 339 -7.98 16.94 -2.13
CA HIS A 339 -9.23 17.48 -2.69
C HIS A 339 -9.36 19.01 -2.52
N THR A 340 -8.64 19.62 -1.58
CA THR A 340 -8.60 21.06 -1.37
C THR A 340 -7.42 21.74 -2.05
N PHE A 341 -6.53 20.99 -2.71
CA PHE A 341 -5.36 21.54 -3.37
C PHE A 341 -5.72 22.25 -4.68
N ALA A 342 -5.31 23.50 -4.80
CA ALA A 342 -5.83 24.41 -5.84
C ALA A 342 -5.19 24.23 -7.24
N ASP A 343 -4.18 23.35 -7.42
CA ASP A 343 -3.52 23.19 -8.71
C ASP A 343 -4.42 22.45 -9.74
N PRO A 344 -4.81 23.09 -10.85
CA PRO A 344 -5.68 22.46 -11.86
C PRO A 344 -5.03 21.29 -12.61
N ARG A 345 -3.69 21.15 -12.53
CA ARG A 345 -2.95 20.05 -13.16
C ARG A 345 -2.97 18.78 -12.33
N LEU A 346 -3.24 18.84 -11.02
CA LEU A 346 -3.53 17.65 -10.22
C LEU A 346 -4.86 17.07 -10.72
N LYS A 347 -4.84 15.89 -11.35
CA LYS A 347 -6.03 15.23 -11.91
C LYS A 347 -6.60 14.17 -11.00
N GLY A 348 -5.79 13.58 -10.13
CA GLY A 348 -6.27 12.51 -9.28
C GLY A 348 -5.18 11.83 -8.47
N MET A 349 -5.56 10.70 -7.94
CA MET A 349 -4.69 9.80 -7.19
C MET A 349 -4.72 8.41 -7.82
N ILE A 350 -3.65 7.66 -7.60
CA ILE A 350 -3.57 6.27 -8.03
C ILE A 350 -3.05 5.41 -6.89
N TRP A 351 -3.72 4.29 -6.64
CA TRP A 351 -3.42 3.43 -5.53
C TRP A 351 -2.52 2.26 -5.92
N PHE A 352 -1.42 2.11 -5.24
CA PHE A 352 -0.56 0.94 -5.39
C PHE A 352 -0.77 0.02 -4.20
N ARG A 353 -1.48 -1.11 -4.38
CA ARG A 353 -2.05 -1.73 -5.58
C ARG A 353 -3.45 -2.27 -5.29
N LEU A 354 -4.19 -2.69 -6.35
CA LEU A 354 -5.46 -3.41 -6.19
C LEU A 354 -5.24 -4.70 -5.41
N PRO A 355 -5.88 -4.86 -4.24
CA PRO A 355 -5.76 -6.07 -3.43
C PRO A 355 -6.53 -7.22 -4.05
N LEU A 356 -6.01 -8.43 -3.90
CA LEU A 356 -6.70 -9.67 -4.22
C LEU A 356 -7.06 -10.42 -2.94
N GLU A 357 -8.06 -11.26 -3.02
CA GLU A 357 -8.37 -12.19 -1.95
C GLU A 357 -7.14 -13.04 -1.59
N GLY A 358 -6.83 -13.13 -0.30
CA GLY A 358 -5.66 -13.84 0.22
C GLY A 358 -4.34 -13.06 0.21
N ASP A 359 -4.29 -11.86 -0.35
CA ASP A 359 -3.12 -10.98 -0.25
C ASP A 359 -2.85 -10.59 1.21
N LYS A 360 -1.58 -10.72 1.66
CA LYS A 360 -1.18 -10.50 3.06
C LYS A 360 -0.60 -9.12 3.34
N ARG A 361 0.07 -8.52 2.34
CA ARG A 361 0.77 -7.23 2.46
C ARG A 361 0.09 -6.15 1.63
N VAL A 362 -1.22 -6.11 1.70
CA VAL A 362 -2.05 -5.09 1.06
C VAL A 362 -3.29 -4.89 1.92
N TRP A 363 -3.88 -3.71 1.89
CA TRP A 363 -5.16 -3.48 2.55
C TRP A 363 -6.24 -4.41 1.99
N PRO A 364 -7.24 -4.78 2.77
CA PRO A 364 -8.46 -5.34 2.22
C PRO A 364 -9.10 -4.37 1.22
N LEU A 365 -9.76 -4.89 0.19
CA LEU A 365 -10.39 -4.07 -0.85
C LEU A 365 -11.42 -3.09 -0.27
N SER A 366 -12.19 -3.51 0.74
CA SER A 366 -13.13 -2.65 1.47
C SER A 366 -12.47 -1.45 2.15
N THR A 367 -11.27 -1.64 2.73
CA THR A 367 -10.47 -0.55 3.30
C THR A 367 -10.00 0.42 2.22
N LEU A 368 -9.46 -0.10 1.13
CA LEU A 368 -8.98 0.71 0.01
C LEU A 368 -10.11 1.57 -0.58
N ILE A 369 -11.27 0.97 -0.83
CA ILE A 369 -12.46 1.68 -1.33
C ILE A 369 -12.90 2.76 -0.36
N ALA A 370 -12.98 2.44 0.93
CA ALA A 370 -13.41 3.39 1.95
C ALA A 370 -12.48 4.61 2.05
N VAL A 371 -11.16 4.40 1.98
CA VAL A 371 -10.17 5.50 1.98
C VAL A 371 -10.29 6.33 0.70
N ALA A 372 -10.35 5.69 -0.47
CA ALA A 372 -10.45 6.37 -1.76
C ALA A 372 -11.70 7.23 -1.87
N GLN A 373 -12.84 6.73 -1.38
CA GLN A 373 -14.14 7.41 -1.42
C GLN A 373 -14.43 8.28 -0.18
N GLN A 374 -13.45 8.43 0.73
CA GLN A 374 -13.59 9.21 1.96
C GLN A 374 -14.76 8.75 2.86
N GLN A 375 -15.07 7.45 2.84
CA GLN A 375 -16.07 6.84 3.70
C GLN A 375 -15.55 6.75 5.15
N PRO A 376 -16.42 6.74 6.17
CA PRO A 376 -16.01 6.51 7.54
C PRO A 376 -15.26 5.18 7.70
N LEU A 377 -14.11 5.22 8.37
CA LEU A 377 -13.31 4.02 8.67
C LEU A 377 -13.72 3.50 10.05
N ALA A 378 -14.29 2.31 10.10
CA ALA A 378 -14.70 1.67 11.35
C ALA A 378 -14.62 0.14 11.26
N PRO A 379 -14.24 -0.54 12.35
CA PRO A 379 -14.47 -1.98 12.51
C PRO A 379 -15.94 -2.25 12.80
N HIS A 380 -16.41 -3.43 12.40
CA HIS A 380 -17.74 -3.90 12.73
C HIS A 380 -17.69 -5.41 13.02
N ILE A 381 -17.39 -5.77 14.27
CA ILE A 381 -17.26 -7.16 14.70
C ILE A 381 -18.64 -7.69 15.12
N GLU A 382 -19.07 -8.78 14.49
CA GLU A 382 -20.30 -9.49 14.82
C GLU A 382 -20.01 -10.94 15.21
N LEU A 383 -20.84 -11.50 16.09
CA LEU A 383 -20.86 -12.94 16.38
C LEU A 383 -21.91 -13.62 15.49
N GLU A 384 -21.45 -14.52 14.64
CA GLU A 384 -22.32 -15.46 13.92
C GLU A 384 -22.37 -16.78 14.67
N ILE A 385 -23.59 -17.24 14.99
CA ILE A 385 -23.84 -18.54 15.59
C ILE A 385 -24.37 -19.46 14.48
N LEU A 386 -23.52 -20.38 14.03
CA LEU A 386 -23.85 -21.32 12.94
C LEU A 386 -24.33 -22.62 13.54
N SER A 387 -25.61 -22.95 13.36
CA SER A 387 -26.18 -24.24 13.74
C SER A 387 -25.96 -25.26 12.64
N GLN A 388 -25.38 -26.41 13.00
CA GLN A 388 -25.31 -27.57 12.10
C GLN A 388 -26.41 -28.54 12.52
N ALA A 389 -27.33 -28.82 11.60
CA ALA A 389 -28.27 -29.95 11.76
C ALA A 389 -27.44 -31.24 11.73
N ASN A 390 -27.60 -32.09 12.73
CA ASN A 390 -26.95 -33.40 12.78
C ASN A 390 -27.43 -34.26 11.61
N THR A 391 -26.61 -34.43 10.58
CA THR A 391 -26.88 -35.38 9.47
C THR A 391 -26.47 -36.80 9.83
N TYR A 392 -25.81 -37.02 10.96
CA TYR A 392 -25.46 -38.34 11.47
C TYR A 392 -26.39 -38.66 12.64
N SER A 393 -27.25 -39.64 12.45
CA SER A 393 -28.10 -40.24 13.48
C SER A 393 -27.22 -40.82 14.60
N ALA A 394 -27.00 -40.04 15.62
CA ALA A 394 -26.32 -40.52 16.81
C ALA A 394 -27.35 -41.32 17.65
N GLN A 395 -27.14 -42.62 17.73
CA GLN A 395 -27.93 -43.51 18.62
C GLN A 395 -27.80 -43.16 20.11
N HIS A 396 -27.08 -42.08 20.48
CA HIS A 396 -26.76 -41.70 21.83
C HIS A 396 -26.90 -40.20 22.11
N GLU A 397 -27.53 -39.40 21.26
CA GLU A 397 -27.72 -37.96 21.50
C GLU A 397 -29.10 -37.68 22.11
N ALA A 398 -29.15 -36.76 23.05
CA ALA A 398 -30.41 -36.29 23.63
C ALA A 398 -31.26 -35.64 22.50
N PRO A 399 -32.55 -35.97 22.42
CA PRO A 399 -33.45 -35.36 21.44
C PRO A 399 -33.45 -33.85 21.59
N GLY A 400 -33.22 -33.07 20.51
CA GLY A 400 -33.27 -31.61 20.52
C GLY A 400 -31.92 -30.92 20.68
N SER A 401 -30.78 -31.63 20.80
CA SER A 401 -29.47 -30.99 20.93
C SER A 401 -28.85 -30.61 19.53
N HIS A 402 -28.40 -29.39 19.39
CA HIS A 402 -27.77 -28.84 18.18
C HIS A 402 -26.30 -28.51 18.42
N LEU A 403 -25.47 -28.72 17.41
CA LEU A 403 -24.10 -28.25 17.42
C LEU A 403 -24.05 -26.83 16.89
N PHE A 404 -23.62 -25.88 17.71
CA PHE A 404 -23.42 -24.49 17.36
C PHE A 404 -21.92 -24.20 17.21
N GLN A 405 -21.51 -23.57 16.11
CA GLN A 405 -20.19 -23.01 15.95
C GLN A 405 -20.24 -21.49 16.11
N LEU A 406 -19.35 -20.94 16.90
CA LEU A 406 -19.28 -19.51 17.17
C LEU A 406 -18.16 -18.90 16.32
N VAL A 407 -18.53 -17.94 15.47
CA VAL A 407 -17.60 -17.30 14.53
C VAL A 407 -17.70 -15.79 14.66
N LEU A 408 -16.62 -15.14 15.03
CA LEU A 408 -16.50 -13.68 14.92
C LEU A 408 -16.21 -13.30 13.46
N VAL A 409 -16.93 -12.29 12.99
CA VAL A 409 -16.79 -11.76 11.61
C VAL A 409 -16.64 -10.25 11.69
N ASN A 410 -15.64 -9.69 11.02
CA ASN A 410 -15.54 -8.25 10.86
C ASN A 410 -16.18 -7.82 9.53
N LYS A 411 -17.37 -7.21 9.60
CA LYS A 411 -18.12 -6.65 8.46
C LYS A 411 -17.77 -5.18 8.18
N GLY A 412 -16.86 -4.61 8.97
CA GLY A 412 -16.38 -3.25 8.79
C GLY A 412 -15.28 -3.14 7.72
N ASN A 413 -14.78 -1.93 7.55
CA ASN A 413 -13.71 -1.61 6.59
C ASN A 413 -12.36 -1.29 7.26
N LEU A 414 -12.26 -1.44 8.57
CA LEU A 414 -11.04 -1.30 9.34
C LEU A 414 -10.84 -2.54 10.22
N ALA A 415 -9.59 -2.87 10.55
CA ALA A 415 -9.31 -3.93 11.51
C ALA A 415 -9.86 -3.55 12.89
N GLY A 416 -10.47 -4.51 13.58
CA GLY A 416 -11.08 -4.29 14.87
C GLY A 416 -10.55 -5.25 15.93
N LYS A 417 -10.51 -4.79 17.17
CA LYS A 417 -10.15 -5.63 18.32
C LYS A 417 -11.23 -6.68 18.56
N LEU A 418 -10.81 -7.88 18.88
CA LEU A 418 -11.70 -8.94 19.28
C LEU A 418 -12.38 -8.59 20.61
N PRO A 419 -13.68 -8.92 20.79
CA PRO A 419 -14.35 -8.77 22.08
C PRO A 419 -13.60 -9.52 23.17
N SER A 420 -13.34 -8.88 24.31
CA SER A 420 -12.69 -9.52 25.44
C SER A 420 -13.58 -10.55 26.12
N GLN A 421 -14.92 -10.38 26.02
CA GLN A 421 -15.90 -11.29 26.61
C GLN A 421 -17.17 -11.32 25.76
N LEU A 422 -17.75 -12.52 25.66
CA LEU A 422 -19.05 -12.78 25.04
C LEU A 422 -19.86 -13.66 25.96
N SER A 423 -21.13 -13.30 26.18
CA SER A 423 -22.05 -14.06 27.07
C SER A 423 -23.26 -14.52 26.26
N LEU A 424 -23.57 -15.80 26.34
CA LEU A 424 -24.67 -16.44 25.60
C LEU A 424 -25.58 -17.17 26.56
N ALA A 425 -26.91 -16.97 26.46
CA ALA A 425 -27.90 -17.82 27.11
C ALA A 425 -27.82 -19.20 26.49
N ALA A 426 -27.70 -20.23 27.32
CA ALA A 426 -27.49 -21.60 26.86
C ALA A 426 -28.41 -22.54 27.66
N GLN A 427 -29.17 -23.37 26.94
CA GLN A 427 -30.07 -24.37 27.55
C GLN A 427 -29.57 -25.78 27.26
N ALA A 428 -29.60 -26.64 28.28
CA ALA A 428 -29.32 -28.06 28.18
C ALA A 428 -28.06 -28.39 27.37
N CYS A 429 -26.94 -27.79 27.74
CA CYS A 429 -25.68 -28.03 27.05
C CYS A 429 -25.03 -29.32 27.52
N SER A 430 -24.69 -30.19 26.58
CA SER A 430 -23.96 -31.45 26.79
C SER A 430 -22.46 -31.33 26.59
N GLY A 431 -21.97 -30.25 25.92
CA GLY A 431 -20.54 -30.00 25.69
C GLY A 431 -20.30 -28.62 25.13
N TYR A 432 -19.12 -28.09 25.36
CA TYR A 432 -18.64 -26.84 24.77
C TYR A 432 -17.12 -26.78 24.89
N ASP A 433 -16.48 -26.03 23.98
CA ASP A 433 -15.05 -25.77 24.02
C ASP A 433 -14.73 -24.46 23.30
N ALA A 434 -13.65 -23.81 23.73
CA ALA A 434 -13.15 -22.57 23.17
C ALA A 434 -11.95 -22.81 22.26
N GLN A 435 -11.75 -21.92 21.28
CA GLN A 435 -10.68 -21.97 20.31
C GLN A 435 -10.02 -20.58 20.13
N ASN A 436 -8.86 -20.56 19.49
CA ASN A 436 -8.17 -19.35 19.08
C ASN A 436 -7.93 -18.34 20.23
N GLY A 437 -7.52 -18.85 21.39
CA GLY A 437 -7.13 -18.06 22.55
C GLY A 437 -8.26 -17.74 23.52
N TYR A 438 -9.51 -18.00 23.17
CA TYR A 438 -10.64 -17.86 24.09
C TYR A 438 -10.66 -19.02 25.09
N GLN A 439 -11.27 -18.76 26.25
CA GLN A 439 -11.65 -19.73 27.25
C GLN A 439 -13.16 -19.69 27.42
N ALA A 440 -13.80 -20.85 27.57
CA ALA A 440 -15.24 -20.95 27.76
C ALA A 440 -15.60 -21.49 29.16
N LYS A 441 -16.66 -20.93 29.76
CA LYS A 441 -17.17 -21.37 31.04
C LYS A 441 -18.71 -21.31 31.05
N LEU A 442 -19.34 -22.36 31.48
CA LEU A 442 -20.80 -22.41 31.74
C LEU A 442 -21.06 -22.08 33.21
N THR A 443 -21.92 -21.10 33.46
CA THR A 443 -22.36 -20.70 34.80
C THR A 443 -23.85 -20.34 34.76
N GLN A 444 -24.66 -21.04 35.52
CA GLN A 444 -26.12 -20.78 35.69
C GLN A 444 -26.86 -20.52 34.34
N GLY A 445 -26.66 -21.38 33.36
CA GLY A 445 -27.34 -21.27 32.06
C GLY A 445 -26.76 -20.21 31.11
N THR A 446 -25.62 -19.61 31.48
CA THR A 446 -24.89 -18.68 30.61
C THR A 446 -23.53 -19.27 30.26
N LEU A 447 -23.23 -19.38 28.96
CA LEU A 447 -21.91 -19.68 28.44
C LEU A 447 -21.16 -18.37 28.20
N VAL A 448 -19.99 -18.24 28.80
CA VAL A 448 -19.11 -17.07 28.66
C VAL A 448 -17.85 -17.50 27.97
N TRP A 449 -17.55 -16.85 26.80
CA TRP A 449 -16.25 -16.88 26.13
C TRP A 449 -15.45 -15.67 26.52
N GLN A 450 -14.27 -15.89 27.08
CA GLN A 450 -13.38 -14.83 27.56
C GLN A 450 -12.01 -14.94 26.89
N LEU A 451 -11.51 -13.83 26.36
CA LEU A 451 -10.15 -13.72 25.86
C LEU A 451 -9.25 -13.24 27.01
N PRO A 452 -8.33 -14.09 27.53
CA PRO A 452 -7.46 -13.69 28.63
C PRO A 452 -6.65 -12.46 28.26
N GLN A 453 -6.63 -11.46 29.12
CA GLN A 453 -5.73 -10.32 28.96
C GLN A 453 -4.31 -10.78 29.30
N ALA A 454 -3.34 -10.47 28.44
CA ALA A 454 -1.92 -10.68 28.76
C ALA A 454 -1.59 -9.92 30.05
N THR A 455 -1.13 -10.64 31.06
CA THR A 455 -0.75 -10.06 32.33
C THR A 455 0.43 -9.10 32.13
N SER A 456 0.50 -8.05 32.95
CA SER A 456 1.56 -7.02 32.89
C SER A 456 2.97 -7.58 32.98
N THR A 457 3.13 -8.79 33.53
CA THR A 457 4.40 -9.51 33.69
C THR A 457 4.93 -10.05 32.35
N GLU A 458 4.05 -10.49 31.43
CA GLU A 458 4.45 -10.93 30.10
C GLU A 458 4.85 -9.76 29.17
N ARG A 459 4.30 -8.57 29.41
CA ARG A 459 4.73 -7.33 28.71
C ARG A 459 6.13 -6.86 29.14
N ALA A 460 6.56 -7.14 30.35
CA ALA A 460 7.85 -6.69 30.89
C ALA A 460 9.04 -7.53 30.38
N THR A 461 8.79 -8.75 29.90
CA THR A 461 9.83 -9.64 29.36
C THR A 461 9.98 -9.59 27.84
N ALA A 462 9.13 -8.83 27.15
CA ALA A 462 9.32 -8.58 25.74
C ALA A 462 10.54 -7.66 25.53
N PRO A 463 11.47 -8.02 24.61
CA PRO A 463 12.67 -7.21 24.38
C PRO A 463 12.26 -5.80 23.93
N ALA A 464 13.02 -4.77 24.38
CA ALA A 464 12.75 -3.35 24.11
C ALA A 464 12.64 -2.99 22.60
N SER A 465 13.00 -3.91 21.71
CA SER A 465 12.81 -3.81 20.25
C SER A 465 11.34 -3.92 19.80
N SER A 466 10.42 -4.30 20.69
CA SER A 466 8.99 -4.45 20.37
C SER A 466 8.16 -3.15 20.55
N GLN A 467 8.81 -2.02 20.88
CA GLN A 467 8.13 -0.74 21.09
C GLN A 467 7.77 0.00 19.78
N PHE A 468 8.09 -0.56 18.61
CA PHE A 468 7.81 0.07 17.32
C PHE A 468 6.68 -0.65 16.60
N ALA A 469 5.58 0.06 16.43
CA ALA A 469 4.37 -0.20 15.65
C ALA A 469 3.52 -1.42 16.08
N PRO A 470 2.18 -1.31 16.05
CA PRO A 470 1.31 -2.43 16.29
C PRO A 470 1.60 -3.53 15.27
N ASN A 471 1.89 -4.73 15.75
CA ASN A 471 1.97 -5.92 14.91
C ASN A 471 0.69 -6.00 14.07
N LEU A 472 0.80 -5.90 12.76
CA LEU A 472 -0.29 -5.93 11.79
C LEU A 472 -1.20 -7.17 11.88
N PHE A 473 -0.77 -8.16 12.64
CA PHE A 473 -1.51 -9.38 12.96
C PHE A 473 -1.43 -9.65 14.46
N SER A 474 -1.93 -8.69 15.24
CA SER A 474 -2.19 -8.94 16.66
C SER A 474 -3.13 -10.14 16.75
N ALA A 475 -2.77 -11.13 17.58
CA ALA A 475 -3.65 -12.25 17.89
C ALA A 475 -5.04 -11.79 18.42
N VAL A 476 -5.19 -10.52 18.73
CA VAL A 476 -6.38 -9.86 19.27
C VAL A 476 -7.13 -8.97 18.28
N GLU A 477 -6.76 -8.95 17.00
CA GLU A 477 -7.46 -8.15 15.97
C GLU A 477 -8.00 -9.02 14.85
N LEU A 478 -9.07 -8.55 14.20
CA LEU A 478 -9.70 -9.18 13.06
C LEU A 478 -9.76 -8.18 11.90
N SER A 479 -9.11 -8.53 10.80
CA SER A 479 -9.12 -7.72 9.57
C SER A 479 -10.52 -7.62 8.96
N PRO A 480 -10.83 -6.61 8.15
CA PRO A 480 -12.05 -6.55 7.36
C PRO A 480 -12.30 -7.85 6.58
N ASN A 481 -13.53 -8.31 6.56
CA ASN A 481 -13.96 -9.61 6.01
C ASN A 481 -13.30 -10.83 6.68
N GLY A 482 -12.50 -10.62 7.73
CA GLY A 482 -11.89 -11.70 8.51
C GLY A 482 -12.95 -12.49 9.27
N ARG A 483 -12.70 -13.79 9.42
CA ARG A 483 -13.54 -14.72 10.19
C ARG A 483 -12.66 -15.46 11.19
N ARG A 484 -13.12 -15.60 12.43
CA ARG A 484 -12.41 -16.34 13.49
C ARG A 484 -13.38 -17.21 14.27
N VAL A 485 -13.21 -18.52 14.17
CA VAL A 485 -13.92 -19.45 15.05
C VAL A 485 -13.40 -19.27 16.47
N ILE A 486 -14.27 -18.99 17.43
CA ILE A 486 -13.90 -18.84 18.83
C ILE A 486 -14.29 -20.03 19.70
N GLY A 487 -15.04 -20.96 19.15
CA GLY A 487 -15.41 -22.19 19.82
C GLY A 487 -16.68 -22.82 19.27
N TRP A 488 -17.18 -23.80 20.02
CA TRP A 488 -18.40 -24.50 19.70
C TRP A 488 -19.16 -24.84 21.00
N ALA A 489 -20.47 -25.08 20.88
CA ALA A 489 -21.30 -25.60 21.97
C ALA A 489 -22.33 -26.56 21.41
N ARG A 490 -22.65 -27.60 22.18
CA ARG A 490 -23.73 -28.55 21.91
C ARG A 490 -24.81 -28.32 22.95
N CYS A 491 -25.89 -27.65 22.56
CA CYS A 491 -26.97 -27.24 23.45
C CYS A 491 -28.32 -27.42 22.75
N GLU A 492 -29.40 -27.40 23.51
CA GLU A 492 -30.77 -27.33 22.97
C GLU A 492 -31.02 -25.95 22.32
N SER A 493 -30.55 -24.88 22.98
CA SER A 493 -30.59 -23.53 22.42
C SER A 493 -29.38 -22.71 22.87
N LEU A 494 -28.97 -21.76 22.01
CA LEU A 494 -27.86 -20.85 22.25
C LEU A 494 -28.17 -19.47 21.64
N HIS A 495 -28.22 -18.42 22.46
CA HIS A 495 -28.55 -17.07 22.04
C HIS A 495 -27.62 -16.04 22.67
N LEU A 496 -27.20 -15.02 21.91
CA LEU A 496 -26.39 -13.94 22.45
C LEU A 496 -27.16 -13.13 23.52
N GLN A 497 -26.55 -12.94 24.69
CA GLN A 497 -27.09 -12.12 25.77
C GLN A 497 -26.42 -10.72 25.72
N GLY A 498 -27.18 -9.71 25.28
CA GLY A 498 -26.72 -8.32 25.34
C GLY A 498 -25.82 -7.88 24.19
N ILE A 499 -25.60 -6.57 24.12
CA ILE A 499 -24.65 -5.96 23.18
C ILE A 499 -23.28 -6.01 23.86
N TYR A 500 -22.33 -6.72 23.26
CA TYR A 500 -20.94 -6.60 23.69
C TYR A 500 -20.37 -5.28 23.18
N ALA A 501 -19.81 -4.47 24.07
CA ALA A 501 -19.00 -3.33 23.64
C ALA A 501 -17.68 -3.85 23.04
N PRO A 502 -17.26 -3.37 21.88
CA PRO A 502 -15.99 -3.75 21.26
C PRO A 502 -14.78 -3.35 22.09
#